data_9cda9235e7a3ac104fd903afeb6ef401
#
_entry.id   9cda9235e7a3ac104fd903afeb6ef401
#
_cell.length_a   1.000
_cell.length_b   1.000
_cell.length_c   1.000
_cell.angle_alpha   90.00
_cell.angle_beta   90.00
_cell.angle_gamma   90.00
#
_symmetry.space_group_name_H-M   'P 1'
#
loop_
_entity.id
_entity.type
_entity.pdbx_description
1 polymer ?
#
loop_
_entity_poly.entity_id
_entity_poly.type
_entity_poly.pdbx_seq_one_letter_code
_entity_poly.pdbx_strand_id
1 'polypeptide(L)'
;MMTRPFLDGWLTRCCGLDALSEESLRRYQLNKINEVLRYAERNSLLYRKRLAGVFERHGEAIRGGMWPASPGDVTQLPFTTARDLEDGWKRFVCVPLDAIARMVTLSTSGTTGEPKRLAFASADFFAHGISVLVRPGDTVLILLPGAERPDGVTDLLIRALPRIGAWGVAGNPAAEQAGFCRELELHRPDCLVA
;
A
#
# COMPACT_ATOMS: atom_id res chain seq x y z
N MET A 1 -24.08 -6.19 -23.90
CA MET A 1 -23.70 -6.41 -22.48
C MET A 1 -22.32 -5.81 -22.33
N MET A 2 -22.19 -4.59 -21.78
CA MET A 2 -20.88 -3.98 -21.55
C MET A 2 -20.16 -4.80 -20.49
N THR A 3 -19.05 -5.44 -20.88
CA THR A 3 -18.15 -6.10 -19.92
C THR A 3 -17.62 -5.02 -19.00
N ARG A 4 -17.93 -5.10 -17.70
CA ARG A 4 -17.35 -4.20 -16.70
C ARG A 4 -15.83 -4.32 -16.77
N PRO A 5 -15.08 -3.22 -16.79
CA PRO A 5 -13.63 -3.26 -16.72
C PRO A 5 -13.19 -4.14 -15.55
N PHE A 6 -12.12 -4.89 -15.72
CA PHE A 6 -11.56 -5.77 -14.66
C PHE A 6 -11.36 -5.02 -13.34
N LEU A 7 -10.88 -3.77 -13.42
CA LEU A 7 -10.64 -2.90 -12.28
C LEU A 7 -11.91 -2.61 -11.48
N ASP A 8 -13.04 -2.36 -12.16
CA ASP A 8 -14.31 -2.07 -11.47
C ASP A 8 -14.78 -3.27 -10.65
N GLY A 9 -14.67 -4.48 -11.20
CA GLY A 9 -14.98 -5.70 -10.49
C GLY A 9 -14.07 -5.97 -9.29
N TRP A 10 -12.79 -5.66 -9.44
CA TRP A 10 -11.81 -5.76 -8.35
C TRP A 10 -12.10 -4.74 -7.23
N LEU A 11 -12.32 -3.46 -7.57
CA LEU A 11 -12.68 -2.41 -6.61
C LEU A 11 -13.95 -2.77 -5.84
N THR A 12 -14.99 -3.21 -6.54
CA THR A 12 -16.27 -3.62 -5.94
C THR A 12 -16.05 -4.68 -4.86
N ARG A 13 -15.26 -5.72 -5.17
CA ARG A 13 -14.96 -6.80 -4.21
C ARG A 13 -14.07 -6.32 -3.05
N CYS A 14 -12.99 -5.60 -3.33
CA CYS A 14 -12.05 -5.17 -2.30
C CYS A 14 -12.65 -4.12 -1.34
N CYS A 15 -13.54 -3.29 -1.84
CA CYS A 15 -14.22 -2.28 -1.02
C CYS A 15 -15.51 -2.81 -0.37
N GLY A 16 -15.93 -4.04 -0.69
CA GLY A 16 -17.19 -4.59 -0.19
C GLY A 16 -18.42 -3.79 -0.64
N LEU A 17 -18.40 -3.30 -1.89
CA LEU A 17 -19.50 -2.50 -2.46
C LEU A 17 -20.45 -3.38 -3.25
N ASP A 18 -21.75 -3.13 -3.14
CA ASP A 18 -22.77 -3.80 -3.95
C ASP A 18 -22.67 -3.38 -5.42
N ALA A 19 -22.36 -2.10 -5.64
CA ALA A 19 -22.13 -1.54 -6.96
C ALA A 19 -21.07 -0.41 -6.88
N LEU A 20 -20.23 -0.33 -7.92
CA LEU A 20 -19.27 0.77 -8.06
C LEU A 20 -19.97 1.97 -8.70
N SER A 21 -20.08 3.03 -7.92
CA SER A 21 -20.50 4.37 -8.35
C SER A 21 -19.59 5.41 -7.71
N GLU A 22 -19.57 6.62 -8.25
CA GLU A 22 -18.81 7.71 -7.63
C GLU A 22 -19.25 7.96 -6.18
N GLU A 23 -20.52 7.88 -5.91
CA GLU A 23 -21.07 8.07 -4.57
C GLU A 23 -20.67 6.95 -3.61
N SER A 24 -20.81 5.66 -4.02
CA SER A 24 -20.45 4.53 -3.18
C SER A 24 -18.95 4.49 -2.88
N LEU A 25 -18.11 4.82 -3.87
CA LEU A 25 -16.67 4.90 -3.69
C LEU A 25 -16.29 6.07 -2.77
N ARG A 26 -16.88 7.25 -2.97
CA ARG A 26 -16.65 8.42 -2.12
C ARG A 26 -17.03 8.11 -0.67
N ARG A 27 -18.20 7.54 -0.44
CA ARG A 27 -18.64 7.14 0.90
C ARG A 27 -17.68 6.15 1.54
N TYR A 28 -17.25 5.14 0.80
CA TYR A 28 -16.24 4.19 1.27
C TYR A 28 -14.94 4.90 1.67
N GLN A 29 -14.42 5.79 0.83
CA GLN A 29 -13.19 6.53 1.10
C GLN A 29 -13.30 7.39 2.36
N LEU A 30 -14.39 8.14 2.53
CA LEU A 30 -14.63 8.98 3.71
C LEU A 30 -14.75 8.15 5.00
N ASN A 31 -15.43 7.00 4.94
CA ASN A 31 -15.50 6.07 6.05
C ASN A 31 -14.10 5.54 6.43
N LYS A 32 -13.28 5.17 5.44
CA LYS A 32 -11.91 4.71 5.69
C LYS A 32 -11.02 5.80 6.29
N ILE A 33 -11.16 7.04 5.84
CA ILE A 33 -10.47 8.17 6.44
C ILE A 33 -10.89 8.33 7.92
N ASN A 34 -12.19 8.26 8.22
CA ASN A 34 -12.68 8.31 9.59
C ASN A 34 -12.08 7.19 10.46
N GLU A 35 -12.08 5.94 9.97
CA GLU A 35 -11.47 4.82 10.69
C GLU A 35 -9.98 5.06 10.98
N VAL A 36 -9.22 5.54 9.98
CA VAL A 36 -7.79 5.83 10.12
C VAL A 36 -7.54 6.97 11.12
N LEU A 37 -8.35 8.02 11.10
CA LEU A 37 -8.23 9.13 12.06
C LEU A 37 -8.41 8.65 13.50
N ARG A 38 -9.46 7.87 13.76
CA ARG A 38 -9.71 7.29 15.10
C ARG A 38 -8.59 6.35 15.54
N TYR A 39 -8.09 5.56 14.60
CA TYR A 39 -6.99 4.64 14.87
C TYR A 39 -5.69 5.38 15.18
N ALA A 40 -5.32 6.36 14.37
CA ALA A 40 -4.11 7.15 14.54
C ALA A 40 -4.14 7.98 15.84
N GLU A 41 -5.26 8.59 16.15
CA GLU A 41 -5.44 9.36 17.40
C GLU A 41 -5.24 8.47 18.64
N ARG A 42 -5.78 7.25 18.63
CA ARG A 42 -5.68 6.32 19.77
C ARG A 42 -4.28 5.74 19.93
N ASN A 43 -3.59 5.45 18.85
CA ASN A 43 -2.39 4.63 18.86
C ASN A 43 -1.07 5.42 18.65
N SER A 44 -1.12 6.73 18.36
CA SER A 44 0.07 7.54 18.17
C SER A 44 -0.01 8.85 18.95
N LEU A 45 0.96 9.08 19.85
CA LEU A 45 1.07 10.35 20.56
C LEU A 45 1.27 11.54 19.63
N LEU A 46 1.97 11.34 18.51
CA LEU A 46 2.18 12.38 17.51
C LEU A 46 0.88 12.77 16.84
N TYR A 47 0.14 11.78 16.34
CA TYR A 47 -1.15 12.04 15.68
C TYR A 47 -2.19 12.58 16.65
N ARG A 48 -2.22 12.12 17.90
CA ARG A 48 -3.07 12.71 18.93
C ARG A 48 -2.83 14.21 19.09
N LYS A 49 -1.55 14.62 19.13
CA LYS A 49 -1.21 16.05 19.22
C LYS A 49 -1.55 16.81 17.94
N ARG A 50 -1.22 16.25 16.77
CA ARG A 50 -1.47 16.92 15.48
C ARG A 50 -2.95 17.04 15.14
N LEU A 51 -3.74 16.05 15.50
CA LEU A 51 -5.16 16.02 15.24
C LEU A 51 -6.00 16.71 16.35
N ALA A 52 -5.38 17.19 17.43
CA ALA A 52 -6.10 17.75 18.58
C ALA A 52 -7.13 18.81 18.17
N GLY A 53 -6.74 19.80 17.35
CA GLY A 53 -7.66 20.83 16.89
C GLY A 53 -8.78 20.33 15.96
N VAL A 54 -8.55 19.22 15.24
CA VAL A 54 -9.59 18.56 14.44
C VAL A 54 -10.58 17.83 15.37
N PHE A 55 -10.09 17.13 16.38
CA PHE A 55 -10.92 16.43 17.36
C PHE A 55 -11.66 17.39 18.31
N GLU A 56 -11.11 18.57 18.59
CA GLU A 56 -11.83 19.62 19.32
C GLU A 56 -13.06 20.11 18.55
N ARG A 57 -12.93 20.31 17.24
CA ARG A 57 -14.03 20.80 16.39
C ARG A 57 -15.02 19.71 15.98
N HIS A 58 -14.55 18.52 15.71
CA HIS A 58 -15.31 17.45 15.03
C HIS A 58 -15.34 16.12 15.79
N GLY A 59 -14.86 16.08 17.04
CA GLY A 59 -14.62 14.84 17.76
C GLY A 59 -15.84 13.93 17.92
N GLU A 60 -17.02 14.49 18.17
CA GLU A 60 -18.26 13.71 18.25
C GLU A 60 -18.64 13.11 16.89
N ALA A 61 -18.58 13.91 15.83
CA ALA A 61 -18.87 13.45 14.48
C ALA A 61 -17.86 12.40 14.00
N ILE A 62 -16.56 12.55 14.37
CA ILE A 62 -15.53 11.53 14.09
C ILE A 62 -15.84 10.23 14.81
N ARG A 63 -16.19 10.27 16.11
CA ARG A 63 -16.52 9.06 16.89
C ARG A 63 -17.80 8.38 16.37
N GLY A 64 -18.75 9.18 15.91
CA GLY A 64 -19.99 8.71 15.29
C GLY A 64 -19.85 8.24 13.83
N GLY A 65 -18.66 8.36 13.22
CA GLY A 65 -18.42 7.95 11.83
C GLY A 65 -18.98 8.93 10.79
N MET A 66 -19.33 10.15 11.19
CA MET A 66 -19.98 11.16 10.33
C MET A 66 -19.03 12.23 9.79
N TRP A 67 -17.77 12.23 10.19
CA TRP A 67 -16.76 13.18 9.69
C TRP A 67 -15.48 12.42 9.27
N PRO A 68 -14.88 12.72 8.13
CA PRO A 68 -15.26 13.77 7.16
C PRO A 68 -16.56 13.41 6.42
N ALA A 69 -17.39 14.39 6.13
CA ALA A 69 -18.63 14.22 5.39
C ALA A 69 -18.44 14.50 3.88
N SER A 70 -17.36 15.21 3.53
CA SER A 70 -17.02 15.58 2.15
C SER A 70 -15.51 15.54 1.93
N PRO A 71 -15.05 15.46 0.66
CA PRO A 71 -13.63 15.62 0.34
C PRO A 71 -13.04 16.95 0.80
N GLY A 72 -13.83 18.01 0.86
CA GLY A 72 -13.43 19.33 1.36
C GLY A 72 -13.02 19.31 2.84
N ASP A 73 -13.63 18.46 3.65
CA ASP A 73 -13.28 18.35 5.07
C ASP A 73 -11.87 17.77 5.26
N VAL A 74 -11.41 16.93 4.33
CA VAL A 74 -10.07 16.31 4.36
C VAL A 74 -8.98 17.37 4.28
N THR A 75 -9.24 18.52 3.65
CA THR A 75 -8.28 19.64 3.57
C THR A 75 -7.98 20.28 4.93
N GLN A 76 -8.80 20.02 5.94
CA GLN A 76 -8.58 20.50 7.30
C GLN A 76 -7.60 19.63 8.09
N LEU A 77 -7.20 18.50 7.54
CA LEU A 77 -6.21 17.61 8.18
C LEU A 77 -4.80 18.19 8.04
N PRO A 78 -3.96 18.07 9.09
CA PRO A 78 -2.58 18.51 9.02
C PRO A 78 -1.77 17.62 8.07
N PHE A 79 -0.93 18.22 7.25
CA PHE A 79 0.00 17.49 6.38
C PHE A 79 1.12 16.82 7.17
N THR A 80 1.54 15.66 6.70
CA THR A 80 2.81 15.02 7.10
C THR A 80 3.82 15.24 5.98
N THR A 81 4.94 15.89 6.30
CA THR A 81 6.00 16.19 5.34
C THR A 81 7.08 15.11 5.36
N ALA A 82 7.93 15.08 4.32
CA ALA A 82 9.09 14.20 4.29
C ALA A 82 10.02 14.43 5.49
N ARG A 83 10.25 15.71 5.87
CA ARG A 83 11.05 16.11 7.01
C ARG A 83 10.53 15.55 8.33
N ASP A 84 9.22 15.53 8.52
CA ASP A 84 8.62 14.93 9.72
C ASP A 84 9.02 13.46 9.89
N LEU A 85 9.11 12.71 8.78
CA LEU A 85 9.52 11.31 8.78
C LEU A 85 11.02 11.13 9.02
N GLU A 86 11.85 12.05 8.54
CA GLU A 86 13.30 12.07 8.77
C GLU A 86 13.60 12.29 10.25
N ASP A 87 12.94 13.26 10.90
CA ASP A 87 13.13 13.65 12.29
C ASP A 87 12.64 12.61 13.32
N GLY A 88 11.88 11.64 12.94
CA GLY A 88 11.40 10.67 13.92
C GLY A 88 10.28 9.72 13.45
N TRP A 89 10.57 8.86 12.50
CA TRP A 89 9.62 7.87 11.97
C TRP A 89 8.91 7.03 13.06
N LYS A 90 9.58 6.72 14.18
CA LYS A 90 8.97 5.95 15.30
C LYS A 90 7.75 6.62 15.90
N ARG A 91 7.67 7.95 15.82
CA ARG A 91 6.53 8.72 16.33
C ARG A 91 5.26 8.52 15.52
N PHE A 92 5.40 8.07 14.27
CA PHE A 92 4.28 7.80 13.36
C PHE A 92 3.73 6.38 13.48
N VAL A 93 4.49 5.49 14.14
CA VAL A 93 4.07 4.10 14.30
C VAL A 93 2.85 4.03 15.20
N CYS A 94 1.80 3.39 14.69
CA CYS A 94 0.53 3.20 15.39
C CYS A 94 0.34 1.75 15.89
N VAL A 95 1.36 0.92 15.76
CA VAL A 95 1.38 -0.48 16.23
C VAL A 95 2.54 -0.66 17.21
N PRO A 96 2.48 -1.63 18.12
CA PRO A 96 3.61 -2.01 18.95
C PRO A 96 4.84 -2.37 18.08
N LEU A 97 6.04 -2.08 18.54
CA LEU A 97 7.25 -2.31 17.74
C LEU A 97 7.50 -3.79 17.43
N ASP A 98 7.03 -4.69 18.29
CA ASP A 98 7.06 -6.15 18.10
C ASP A 98 6.08 -6.63 17.01
N ALA A 99 5.05 -5.85 16.71
CA ALA A 99 4.12 -6.11 15.61
C ALA A 99 4.65 -5.65 14.24
N ILE A 100 5.82 -4.98 14.21
CA ILE A 100 6.45 -4.58 12.95
C ILE A 100 7.19 -5.79 12.39
N ALA A 101 6.62 -6.40 11.35
CA ALA A 101 7.24 -7.54 10.69
C ALA A 101 8.56 -7.15 9.99
N ARG A 102 8.71 -5.86 9.62
CA ARG A 102 9.84 -5.42 8.85
C ARG A 102 10.07 -3.92 8.83
N MET A 103 11.35 -3.55 8.82
CA MET A 103 11.83 -2.20 8.57
C MET A 103 12.57 -2.13 7.24
N VAL A 104 12.17 -1.23 6.36
CA VAL A 104 12.86 -0.95 5.11
C VAL A 104 13.45 0.45 5.16
N THR A 105 14.76 0.54 4.91
CA THR A 105 15.42 1.82 4.69
C THR A 105 15.50 2.06 3.19
N LEU A 106 14.74 3.01 2.69
CA LEU A 106 14.77 3.41 1.29
C LEU A 106 15.75 4.56 1.13
N SER A 107 16.85 4.31 0.41
CA SER A 107 17.66 5.39 -0.13
C SER A 107 16.98 5.86 -1.42
N THR A 108 16.43 7.06 -1.41
CA THR A 108 15.94 7.67 -2.65
C THR A 108 17.13 8.03 -3.51
N SER A 109 17.16 7.53 -4.75
CA SER A 109 18.17 7.89 -5.73
C SER A 109 18.08 9.39 -6.03
N GLY A 110 19.06 10.14 -5.56
CA GLY A 110 19.46 11.36 -6.24
C GLY A 110 18.88 12.69 -5.84
N THR A 111 18.49 12.97 -4.61
CA THR A 111 18.45 14.35 -4.10
C THR A 111 18.60 14.37 -2.58
N THR A 112 19.71 14.87 -2.10
CA THR A 112 19.92 15.59 -0.82
C THR A 112 18.94 15.29 0.33
N GLY A 113 18.80 14.04 0.77
CA GLY A 113 17.98 13.72 1.94
C GLY A 113 18.49 12.49 2.66
N GLU A 114 18.33 12.46 3.97
CA GLU A 114 18.58 11.30 4.80
C GLU A 114 17.70 10.12 4.32
N PRO A 115 18.20 8.87 4.38
CA PRO A 115 17.44 7.70 3.97
C PRO A 115 16.14 7.59 4.76
N LYS A 116 15.02 7.47 4.06
CA LYS A 116 13.69 7.30 4.70
C LYS A 116 13.51 5.88 5.20
N ARG A 117 13.04 5.75 6.43
CA ARG A 117 12.70 4.46 7.02
C ARG A 117 11.20 4.24 6.98
N LEU A 118 10.79 3.12 6.41
CA LEU A 118 9.40 2.69 6.37
C LEU A 118 9.24 1.40 7.19
N ALA A 119 8.21 1.37 8.02
CA ALA A 119 7.85 0.20 8.81
C ALA A 119 6.62 -0.48 8.18
N PHE A 120 6.69 -1.79 7.99
CA PHE A 120 5.59 -2.60 7.48
C PHE A 120 5.17 -3.60 8.55
N ALA A 121 3.89 -3.58 8.94
CA ALA A 121 3.34 -4.52 9.89
C ALA A 121 3.18 -5.93 9.28
N SER A 122 2.92 -6.01 7.97
CA SER A 122 2.81 -7.29 7.26
C SER A 122 3.24 -7.16 5.81
N ALA A 123 3.52 -8.31 5.16
CA ALA A 123 3.75 -8.37 3.72
C ALA A 123 2.44 -8.25 2.90
N ASP A 124 1.28 -8.16 3.55
CA ASP A 124 -0.03 -8.11 2.89
C ASP A 124 -0.20 -6.87 2.02
N PHE A 125 0.52 -5.79 2.33
CA PHE A 125 0.55 -4.59 1.51
C PHE A 125 0.93 -4.90 0.05
N PHE A 126 1.99 -5.69 -0.15
CA PHE A 126 2.43 -6.07 -1.49
C PHE A 126 1.46 -7.04 -2.17
N ALA A 127 0.92 -8.02 -1.41
CA ALA A 127 -0.10 -8.92 -1.92
C ALA A 127 -1.35 -8.18 -2.39
N HIS A 128 -1.83 -7.23 -1.58
CA HIS A 128 -3.00 -6.43 -1.91
C HIS A 128 -2.75 -5.54 -3.13
N GLY A 129 -1.60 -4.86 -3.19
CA GLY A 129 -1.25 -3.98 -4.30
C GLY A 129 -1.16 -4.72 -5.64
N ILE A 130 -0.55 -5.92 -5.66
CA ILE A 130 -0.39 -6.69 -6.90
C ILE A 130 -1.67 -7.45 -7.29
N SER A 131 -2.57 -7.72 -6.36
CA SER A 131 -3.83 -8.46 -6.60
C SER A 131 -4.78 -7.79 -7.58
N VAL A 132 -4.56 -6.51 -7.90
CA VAL A 132 -5.29 -5.79 -8.94
C VAL A 132 -4.97 -6.29 -10.35
N LEU A 133 -3.75 -6.80 -10.54
CA LEU A 133 -3.22 -7.21 -11.86
C LEU A 133 -3.07 -8.73 -11.99
N VAL A 134 -2.96 -9.44 -10.87
CA VAL A 134 -2.62 -10.87 -10.81
C VAL A 134 -3.80 -11.67 -10.27
N ARG A 135 -4.06 -12.84 -10.86
CA ARG A 135 -5.13 -13.77 -10.48
C ARG A 135 -4.56 -14.99 -9.76
N PRO A 136 -5.36 -15.69 -8.96
CA PRO A 136 -4.98 -17.00 -8.46
C PRO A 136 -4.62 -17.95 -9.62
N GLY A 137 -3.49 -18.62 -9.52
CA GLY A 137 -2.94 -19.50 -10.55
C GLY A 137 -1.92 -18.85 -11.48
N ASP A 138 -1.84 -17.52 -11.53
CA ASP A 138 -0.89 -16.82 -12.40
C ASP A 138 0.56 -17.02 -11.95
N THR A 139 1.46 -17.09 -12.94
CA THR A 139 2.91 -17.00 -12.77
C THR A 139 3.39 -15.59 -13.11
N VAL A 140 4.07 -14.95 -12.18
CA VAL A 140 4.58 -13.58 -12.33
C VAL A 140 6.09 -13.60 -12.47
N LEU A 141 6.63 -13.18 -13.61
CA LEU A 141 8.06 -12.96 -13.80
C LEU A 141 8.42 -11.55 -13.35
N ILE A 142 9.36 -11.44 -12.40
CA ILE A 142 9.75 -10.19 -11.77
C ILE A 142 11.17 -9.82 -12.21
N LEU A 143 11.29 -8.73 -12.95
CA LEU A 143 12.55 -8.23 -13.55
C LEU A 143 12.99 -6.92 -12.88
N LEU A 144 12.98 -6.87 -11.56
CA LEU A 144 13.40 -5.69 -10.82
C LEU A 144 14.87 -5.77 -10.39
N PRO A 145 15.61 -4.65 -10.41
CA PRO A 145 16.97 -4.60 -9.91
C PRO A 145 17.07 -5.03 -8.44
N GLY A 146 18.14 -5.74 -8.08
CA GLY A 146 18.37 -6.17 -6.70
C GLY A 146 17.55 -7.41 -6.31
N ALA A 147 17.23 -8.27 -7.27
CA ALA A 147 16.51 -9.53 -7.02
C ALA A 147 17.23 -10.44 -6.01
N GLU A 148 18.56 -10.36 -5.96
CA GLU A 148 19.43 -11.11 -5.03
C GLU A 148 19.43 -10.53 -3.59
N ARG A 149 18.85 -9.35 -3.37
CA ARG A 149 18.85 -8.72 -2.04
C ARG A 149 17.75 -9.32 -1.17
N PRO A 150 18.11 -10.00 -0.07
CA PRO A 150 17.12 -10.39 0.93
C PRO A 150 16.33 -9.16 1.33
N ASP A 151 15.03 -9.33 1.37
CA ASP A 151 14.16 -8.24 1.73
C ASP A 151 14.08 -7.08 0.69
N GLY A 152 14.57 -7.25 -0.52
CA GLY A 152 14.29 -6.34 -1.65
C GLY A 152 12.84 -6.42 -2.12
N VAL A 153 12.46 -5.53 -3.04
CA VAL A 153 11.09 -5.52 -3.58
C VAL A 153 10.74 -6.85 -4.26
N THR A 154 11.67 -7.44 -4.99
CA THR A 154 11.50 -8.75 -5.64
C THR A 154 11.20 -9.86 -4.63
N ASP A 155 11.99 -9.96 -3.55
CA ASP A 155 11.79 -10.93 -2.48
C ASP A 155 10.44 -10.72 -1.76
N LEU A 156 10.04 -9.48 -1.55
CA LEU A 156 8.73 -9.16 -0.98
C LEU A 156 7.57 -9.59 -1.86
N LEU A 157 7.68 -9.34 -3.17
CA LEU A 157 6.66 -9.76 -4.13
C LEU A 157 6.57 -11.29 -4.19
N ILE A 158 7.72 -11.99 -4.28
CA ILE A 158 7.75 -13.46 -4.28
C ILE A 158 7.07 -14.04 -3.03
N ARG A 159 7.28 -13.44 -1.85
CA ARG A 159 6.62 -13.89 -0.61
C ARG A 159 5.16 -13.47 -0.50
N ALA A 160 4.77 -12.40 -1.19
CA ALA A 160 3.40 -11.91 -1.15
C ALA A 160 2.46 -12.65 -2.11
N LEU A 161 2.93 -13.03 -3.31
CA LEU A 161 2.15 -13.67 -4.35
C LEU A 161 1.43 -14.96 -3.91
N PRO A 162 2.05 -15.89 -3.15
CA PRO A 162 1.34 -17.08 -2.66
C PRO A 162 0.11 -16.77 -1.80
N ARG A 163 0.06 -15.61 -1.13
CA ARG A 163 -1.09 -15.19 -0.32
C ARG A 163 -2.35 -14.89 -1.13
N ILE A 164 -2.16 -14.61 -2.43
CA ILE A 164 -3.26 -14.42 -3.38
C ILE A 164 -3.38 -15.60 -4.36
N GLY A 165 -2.68 -16.71 -4.09
CA GLY A 165 -2.73 -17.92 -4.88
C GLY A 165 -1.95 -17.86 -6.20
N ALA A 166 -0.97 -16.95 -6.33
CA ALA A 166 -0.11 -16.79 -7.50
C ALA A 166 1.35 -17.14 -7.18
N TRP A 167 2.20 -17.23 -8.20
CA TRP A 167 3.60 -17.62 -8.08
C TRP A 167 4.51 -16.54 -8.62
N GLY A 168 5.58 -16.20 -7.89
CA GLY A 168 6.59 -15.23 -8.31
C GLY A 168 7.90 -15.91 -8.66
N VAL A 169 8.47 -15.52 -9.79
CA VAL A 169 9.80 -15.95 -10.24
C VAL A 169 10.65 -14.72 -10.46
N ALA A 170 11.84 -14.69 -9.85
CA ALA A 170 12.82 -13.63 -10.13
C ALA A 170 13.55 -13.94 -11.43
N GLY A 171 13.52 -13.00 -12.36
CA GLY A 171 14.32 -13.03 -13.57
C GLY A 171 15.47 -12.02 -13.51
N ASN A 172 16.32 -12.03 -14.54
CA ASN A 172 17.43 -11.11 -14.66
C ASN A 172 17.01 -9.82 -15.38
N PRO A 173 16.92 -8.66 -14.69
CA PRO A 173 16.54 -7.39 -15.33
C PRO A 173 17.55 -6.86 -16.33
N ALA A 174 18.81 -7.35 -16.28
CA ALA A 174 19.87 -6.98 -17.19
C ALA A 174 20.10 -8.02 -18.31
N ALA A 175 19.18 -8.99 -18.47
CA ALA A 175 19.29 -9.99 -19.51
C ALA A 175 19.22 -9.35 -20.90
N GLU A 176 20.15 -9.72 -21.78
CA GLU A 176 20.03 -9.42 -23.21
C GLU A 176 18.77 -10.09 -23.79
N GLN A 177 18.32 -9.62 -24.94
CA GLN A 177 17.08 -10.09 -25.58
C GLN A 177 16.97 -11.63 -25.64
N ALA A 178 18.05 -12.34 -25.99
CA ALA A 178 18.06 -13.80 -26.05
C ALA A 178 17.89 -14.47 -24.66
N GLY A 179 18.43 -13.85 -23.61
CA GLY A 179 18.25 -14.29 -22.22
C GLY A 179 16.82 -14.09 -21.74
N PHE A 180 16.26 -12.93 -22.04
CA PHE A 180 14.87 -12.62 -21.71
C PHE A 180 13.87 -13.56 -22.40
N CYS A 181 14.07 -13.83 -23.70
CA CYS A 181 13.22 -14.80 -24.42
C CYS A 181 13.29 -16.19 -23.78
N ARG A 182 14.46 -16.64 -23.36
CA ARG A 182 14.60 -17.93 -22.65
C ARG A 182 13.83 -17.96 -21.32
N GLU A 183 13.86 -16.89 -20.57
CA GLU A 183 13.07 -16.82 -19.31
C GLU A 183 11.57 -16.87 -19.57
N LEU A 184 11.08 -16.18 -20.62
CA LEU A 184 9.69 -16.25 -21.04
C LEU A 184 9.27 -17.66 -21.46
N GLU A 185 10.11 -18.35 -22.25
CA GLU A 185 9.87 -19.73 -22.68
C GLU A 185 9.86 -20.71 -21.51
N LEU A 186 10.82 -20.54 -20.57
CA LEU A 186 10.99 -21.41 -19.41
C LEU A 186 9.84 -21.27 -18.41
N HIS A 187 9.50 -20.05 -18.07
CA HIS A 187 8.55 -19.77 -16.99
C HIS A 187 7.12 -19.56 -17.47
N ARG A 188 6.92 -19.26 -18.77
CA ARG A 188 5.61 -18.98 -19.40
C ARG A 188 4.75 -18.08 -18.52
N PRO A 189 5.24 -16.90 -18.12
CA PRO A 189 4.54 -16.06 -17.16
C PRO A 189 3.26 -15.50 -17.75
N ASP A 190 2.24 -15.37 -16.88
CA ASP A 190 0.96 -14.71 -17.19
C ASP A 190 1.07 -13.19 -17.01
N CYS A 191 2.01 -12.76 -16.16
CA CYS A 191 2.24 -11.35 -15.82
C CYS A 191 3.73 -11.05 -15.72
N LEU A 192 4.10 -9.82 -16.10
CA LEU A 192 5.46 -9.30 -16.01
C LEU A 192 5.48 -8.06 -15.11
N VAL A 193 6.46 -8.03 -14.21
CA VAL A 193 6.79 -6.85 -13.37
C VAL A 193 8.21 -6.42 -13.70
N ALA A 194 8.36 -5.23 -14.30
CA ALA A 194 9.64 -4.68 -14.75
C ALA A 194 9.78 -3.19 -14.39
#